data_8ba8c0fbf27bcb38c87baa56547741af
#
_entry.id   8ba8c0fbf27bcb38c87baa56547741af
#
_cell.length_a   1.000
_cell.length_b   1.000
_cell.length_c   1.000
_cell.angle_alpha   90.00
_cell.angle_beta   90.00
_cell.angle_gamma   90.00
#
_symmetry.space_group_name_H-M   'P 1'
#
loop_
_entity.id
_entity.type
_entity.pdbx_description
1 polymer ?
#
loop_
_entity_poly.entity_id
_entity_poly.type
_entity_poly.pdbx_seq_one_letter_code
_entity_poly.pdbx_strand_id
1 'polypeptide(L)'
;MAVALGSWPDGSPEWLEARRSRIGGSDIAAIMGLSPWQSRWQLWHRKRGTIDDKPSSDLMEAGHYVEPAAASWYADHHLPEGTWLRNTGTWVHRCRDWQLANPDRLIVDNPHSERHPVGVLEIKFTPNNPGQWGRDGTDNPPPHYWAQVQWYMDVFGVGWADVAVLSTWGFRCFHVKRNYEWLSLARHEAENFIAMLELGIEPDDSHEPAGRRYAIERLRHPDITDEQVTIDDPDAVNLIAKAAQLHASAKDASAEAKEYEDAAKDILAKYMGNARTAITPDGTTLATRRARKGRDGQPGTPFITLN
;
A
#
# COMPACT_ATOMS: atom_id res chain seq x y z
N MET A 1 -8.02 -26.10 -11.38
CA MET A 1 -6.79 -26.34 -10.59
C MET A 1 -5.71 -25.44 -11.10
N ALA A 2 -4.97 -24.77 -10.21
CA ALA A 2 -3.84 -23.94 -10.61
C ALA A 2 -2.68 -24.80 -11.16
N VAL A 3 -1.84 -24.21 -12.02
CA VAL A 3 -0.65 -24.85 -12.61
C VAL A 3 0.55 -24.02 -12.15
N ALA A 4 1.56 -24.68 -11.56
CA ALA A 4 2.80 -24.04 -11.17
C ALA A 4 3.62 -23.69 -12.43
N LEU A 5 4.12 -22.46 -12.50
CA LEU A 5 5.06 -22.03 -13.54
C LEU A 5 6.52 -22.16 -13.07
N GLY A 6 6.78 -21.89 -11.80
CA GLY A 6 8.10 -21.92 -11.22
C GLY A 6 8.17 -21.14 -9.91
N SER A 7 9.36 -21.09 -9.32
CA SER A 7 9.66 -20.27 -8.16
C SER A 7 10.90 -19.44 -8.47
N TRP A 8 10.74 -18.14 -8.56
CA TRP A 8 11.78 -17.18 -8.87
C TRP A 8 11.80 -16.07 -7.85
N PRO A 9 12.96 -15.49 -7.55
CA PRO A 9 13.03 -14.30 -6.71
C PRO A 9 12.23 -13.14 -7.33
N ASP A 10 11.56 -12.37 -6.50
CA ASP A 10 10.84 -11.16 -6.94
C ASP A 10 11.79 -10.21 -7.66
N GLY A 11 11.36 -9.70 -8.82
CA GLY A 11 12.14 -8.82 -9.67
C GLY A 11 13.20 -9.53 -10.55
N SER A 12 13.36 -10.86 -10.47
CA SER A 12 14.23 -11.58 -11.41
C SER A 12 13.70 -11.50 -12.84
N PRO A 13 14.56 -11.63 -13.88
CA PRO A 13 14.12 -11.60 -15.28
C PRO A 13 13.02 -12.60 -15.59
N GLU A 14 13.10 -13.81 -15.06
CA GLU A 14 12.12 -14.87 -15.26
C GLU A 14 10.78 -14.52 -14.59
N TRP A 15 10.82 -13.94 -13.39
CA TRP A 15 9.63 -13.48 -12.69
C TRP A 15 8.94 -12.33 -13.42
N LEU A 16 9.71 -11.36 -13.92
CA LEU A 16 9.21 -10.25 -14.71
C LEU A 16 8.59 -10.74 -16.02
N GLU A 17 9.25 -11.66 -16.73
CA GLU A 17 8.75 -12.25 -17.96
C GLU A 17 7.44 -13.02 -17.74
N ALA A 18 7.37 -13.82 -16.67
CA ALA A 18 6.14 -14.55 -16.32
C ALA A 18 4.96 -13.61 -16.07
N ARG A 19 5.20 -12.39 -15.61
CA ARG A 19 4.18 -11.37 -15.31
C ARG A 19 3.85 -10.46 -16.49
N ARG A 20 4.72 -10.31 -17.48
CA ARG A 20 4.59 -9.32 -18.55
C ARG A 20 3.26 -9.41 -19.30
N SER A 21 2.88 -10.62 -19.70
CA SER A 21 1.65 -10.91 -20.45
C SER A 21 0.48 -11.39 -19.58
N ARG A 22 0.65 -11.38 -18.25
CA ARG A 22 -0.34 -11.94 -17.30
C ARG A 22 -0.80 -10.91 -16.29
N ILE A 23 -1.96 -11.16 -15.70
CA ILE A 23 -2.55 -10.30 -14.66
C ILE A 23 -2.37 -10.98 -13.30
N GLY A 24 -1.55 -10.39 -12.45
CA GLY A 24 -1.33 -10.81 -11.07
C GLY A 24 -2.29 -10.16 -10.07
N GLY A 25 -2.19 -10.53 -8.80
CA GLY A 25 -3.06 -10.01 -7.75
C GLY A 25 -2.90 -8.50 -7.49
N SER A 26 -1.68 -7.95 -7.61
CA SER A 26 -1.47 -6.50 -7.53
C SER A 26 -1.98 -5.77 -8.79
N ASP A 27 -1.93 -6.44 -9.95
CA ASP A 27 -2.37 -5.86 -11.21
C ASP A 27 -3.89 -5.70 -11.25
N ILE A 28 -4.65 -6.70 -10.77
CA ILE A 28 -6.11 -6.61 -10.72
C ILE A 28 -6.58 -5.47 -9.83
N ALA A 29 -5.86 -5.17 -8.74
CA ALA A 29 -6.16 -4.01 -7.92
C ALA A 29 -6.00 -2.68 -8.70
N ALA A 30 -5.01 -2.58 -9.57
CA ALA A 30 -4.82 -1.41 -10.44
C ALA A 30 -5.89 -1.34 -11.54
N ILE A 31 -6.22 -2.46 -12.18
CA ILE A 31 -7.27 -2.55 -13.22
C ILE A 31 -8.63 -2.11 -12.66
N MET A 32 -8.94 -2.50 -11.43
CA MET A 32 -10.20 -2.16 -10.74
C MET A 32 -10.19 -0.78 -10.05
N GLY A 33 -9.12 0.02 -10.21
CA GLY A 33 -9.00 1.34 -9.59
C GLY A 33 -8.83 1.33 -8.06
N LEU A 34 -8.52 0.20 -7.47
CA LEU A 34 -8.37 0.02 -6.02
C LEU A 34 -6.92 0.24 -5.53
N SER A 35 -5.94 0.21 -6.43
CA SER A 35 -4.53 0.40 -6.06
C SER A 35 -4.23 1.87 -5.72
N PRO A 36 -3.66 2.17 -4.54
CA PRO A 36 -3.24 3.54 -4.21
C PRO A 36 -1.91 3.93 -4.88
N TRP A 37 -1.16 2.98 -5.44
CA TRP A 37 0.20 3.19 -5.96
C TRP A 37 0.31 3.20 -7.47
N GLN A 38 -0.65 2.61 -8.18
CA GLN A 38 -0.60 2.40 -9.62
C GLN A 38 -1.98 2.54 -10.23
N SER A 39 -2.09 3.35 -11.28
CA SER A 39 -3.31 3.45 -12.09
C SER A 39 -3.37 2.35 -13.15
N ARG A 40 -4.56 2.17 -13.75
CA ARG A 40 -4.76 1.29 -14.91
C ARG A 40 -3.86 1.73 -16.09
N TRP A 41 -3.72 3.04 -16.30
CA TRP A 41 -2.83 3.64 -17.30
C TRP A 41 -1.35 3.25 -17.06
N GLN A 42 -0.85 3.46 -15.86
CA GLN A 42 0.53 3.11 -15.50
C GLN A 42 0.80 1.60 -15.65
N LEU A 43 -0.16 0.75 -15.27
CA LEU A 43 -0.03 -0.70 -15.44
C LEU A 43 0.09 -1.07 -16.92
N TRP A 44 -0.75 -0.45 -17.78
CA TRP A 44 -0.74 -0.69 -19.22
C TRP A 44 0.62 -0.36 -19.84
N HIS A 45 1.16 0.81 -19.51
CA HIS A 45 2.48 1.25 -19.99
C HIS A 45 3.62 0.37 -19.50
N ARG A 46 3.59 -0.10 -18.25
CA ARG A 46 4.59 -1.04 -17.73
C ARG A 46 4.54 -2.38 -18.46
N LYS A 47 3.37 -2.93 -18.67
CA LYS A 47 3.23 -4.20 -19.40
C LYS A 47 3.68 -4.10 -20.86
N ARG A 48 3.60 -2.92 -21.45
CA ARG A 48 4.14 -2.62 -22.79
C ARG A 48 5.63 -2.26 -22.79
N GLY A 49 6.23 -2.05 -21.62
CA GLY A 49 7.63 -1.62 -21.49
C GLY A 49 7.89 -0.18 -21.96
N THR A 50 6.87 0.66 -21.98
CA THR A 50 6.96 2.09 -22.37
C THR A 50 7.26 3.00 -21.18
N ILE A 51 7.13 2.51 -19.96
CA ILE A 51 7.66 3.11 -18.73
C ILE A 51 8.37 2.04 -17.92
N ASP A 52 9.37 2.45 -17.15
CA ASP A 52 10.16 1.56 -16.31
C ASP A 52 9.32 0.95 -15.17
N ASP A 53 9.74 -0.22 -14.74
CA ASP A 53 9.24 -0.81 -13.51
C ASP A 53 9.59 0.07 -12.31
N LYS A 54 8.72 0.04 -11.31
CA LYS A 54 8.97 0.79 -10.08
C LYS A 54 10.22 0.22 -9.41
N PRO A 55 11.21 1.06 -9.08
CA PRO A 55 12.40 0.57 -8.38
C PRO A 55 12.01 0.00 -7.01
N SER A 56 12.75 -1.01 -6.56
CA SER A 56 12.63 -1.53 -5.21
C SER A 56 12.92 -0.41 -4.20
N SER A 57 12.24 -0.43 -3.07
CA SER A 57 12.47 0.50 -1.97
C SER A 57 12.95 -0.27 -0.74
N ASP A 58 13.66 0.41 0.16
CA ASP A 58 14.10 -0.16 1.45
C ASP A 58 12.95 -0.79 2.23
N LEU A 59 11.72 -0.23 2.10
CA LEU A 59 10.53 -0.78 2.72
C LEU A 59 10.09 -2.10 2.09
N MET A 60 10.20 -2.25 0.77
CA MET A 60 9.90 -3.51 0.07
C MET A 60 10.94 -4.57 0.44
N GLU A 61 12.21 -4.20 0.49
CA GLU A 61 13.29 -5.08 0.92
C GLU A 61 13.09 -5.52 2.38
N ALA A 62 12.80 -4.60 3.29
CA ALA A 62 12.48 -4.92 4.69
C ALA A 62 11.30 -5.89 4.80
N GLY A 63 10.31 -5.78 3.91
CA GLY A 63 9.18 -6.71 3.83
C GLY A 63 9.62 -8.16 3.65
N HIS A 64 10.58 -8.43 2.77
CA HIS A 64 11.11 -9.78 2.53
C HIS A 64 11.78 -10.38 3.77
N TYR A 65 12.53 -9.58 4.54
CA TYR A 65 13.15 -10.05 5.79
C TYR A 65 12.12 -10.30 6.90
N VAL A 66 11.03 -9.56 6.90
CA VAL A 66 9.98 -9.65 7.93
C VAL A 66 8.98 -10.77 7.63
N GLU A 67 8.78 -11.13 6.37
CA GLU A 67 7.82 -12.13 5.91
C GLU A 67 7.91 -13.49 6.66
N PRO A 68 9.09 -14.10 6.86
CA PRO A 68 9.19 -15.35 7.60
C PRO A 68 8.74 -15.25 9.06
N ALA A 69 9.03 -14.11 9.71
CA ALA A 69 8.61 -13.87 11.09
C ALA A 69 7.09 -13.71 11.19
N ALA A 70 6.48 -13.00 10.24
CA ALA A 70 5.04 -12.85 10.16
C ALA A 70 4.33 -14.18 9.83
N ALA A 71 4.92 -15.02 8.97
CA ALA A 71 4.43 -16.37 8.71
C ALA A 71 4.44 -17.25 9.96
N SER A 72 5.52 -17.20 10.75
CA SER A 72 5.62 -17.94 12.02
C SER A 72 4.57 -17.45 13.02
N TRP A 73 4.43 -16.13 13.18
CA TRP A 73 3.40 -15.57 14.06
C TRP A 73 1.98 -16.03 13.63
N TYR A 74 1.69 -16.00 12.32
CA TYR A 74 0.41 -16.48 11.79
C TYR A 74 0.21 -17.96 12.12
N ALA A 75 1.23 -18.80 11.95
CA ALA A 75 1.17 -20.23 12.25
C ALA A 75 0.85 -20.50 13.73
N ASP A 76 1.41 -19.71 14.63
CA ASP A 76 1.22 -19.88 16.07
C ASP A 76 -0.15 -19.39 16.58
N HIS A 77 -0.80 -18.45 15.87
CA HIS A 77 -1.97 -17.76 16.41
C HIS A 77 -3.25 -17.92 15.58
N HIS A 78 -3.14 -18.18 14.28
CA HIS A 78 -4.28 -18.11 13.34
C HIS A 78 -4.40 -19.33 12.42
N LEU A 79 -3.34 -20.13 12.26
CA LEU A 79 -3.38 -21.28 11.36
C LEU A 79 -4.42 -22.30 11.83
N PRO A 80 -5.40 -22.70 11.01
CA PRO A 80 -6.41 -23.68 11.39
C PRO A 80 -5.78 -25.01 11.80
N GLU A 81 -6.32 -25.63 12.85
CA GLU A 81 -5.85 -26.93 13.33
C GLU A 81 -5.88 -27.99 12.20
N GLY A 82 -4.84 -28.81 12.13
CA GLY A 82 -4.72 -29.83 11.07
C GLY A 82 -4.33 -29.26 9.70
N THR A 83 -3.83 -28.03 9.65
CA THR A 83 -3.31 -27.41 8.43
C THR A 83 -1.84 -26.98 8.60
N TRP A 84 -1.16 -26.74 7.49
CA TRP A 84 0.25 -26.36 7.44
C TRP A 84 0.47 -25.24 6.43
N LEU A 85 1.46 -24.39 6.70
CA LEU A 85 1.96 -23.42 5.73
C LEU A 85 2.95 -24.10 4.78
N ARG A 86 2.82 -23.82 3.49
CA ARG A 86 3.74 -24.27 2.46
C ARG A 86 4.25 -23.07 1.67
N ASN A 87 5.58 -22.98 1.52
CA ASN A 87 6.19 -22.03 0.60
C ASN A 87 5.71 -22.33 -0.82
N THR A 88 5.62 -21.29 -1.62
CA THR A 88 5.08 -21.41 -2.97
C THR A 88 5.83 -20.48 -3.93
N GLY A 89 5.46 -20.52 -5.19
CA GLY A 89 6.01 -19.70 -6.25
C GLY A 89 4.91 -19.09 -7.11
N THR A 90 5.17 -19.00 -8.39
CA THR A 90 4.28 -18.42 -9.40
C THR A 90 3.35 -19.46 -9.97
N TRP A 91 2.07 -19.16 -10.01
CA TRP A 91 1.01 -20.05 -10.48
C TRP A 91 0.11 -19.35 -11.50
N VAL A 92 -0.49 -20.12 -12.40
CA VAL A 92 -1.55 -19.65 -13.29
C VAL A 92 -2.81 -20.48 -13.12
N HIS A 93 -3.94 -19.86 -13.44
CA HIS A 93 -5.21 -20.57 -13.49
C HIS A 93 -5.23 -21.55 -14.66
N ARG A 94 -5.66 -22.80 -14.44
CA ARG A 94 -5.58 -23.88 -15.43
C ARG A 94 -6.20 -23.57 -16.79
N CYS A 95 -7.32 -22.83 -16.79
CA CYS A 95 -8.08 -22.51 -18.01
C CYS A 95 -7.92 -21.06 -18.45
N ARG A 96 -7.22 -20.23 -17.70
CA ARG A 96 -6.94 -18.82 -17.98
C ARG A 96 -5.46 -18.58 -17.69
N ASP A 97 -4.61 -18.90 -18.62
CA ASP A 97 -3.15 -18.81 -18.50
C ASP A 97 -2.64 -17.38 -18.31
N TRP A 98 -3.49 -16.39 -18.61
CA TRP A 98 -3.24 -14.99 -18.35
C TRP A 98 -3.51 -14.57 -16.88
N GLN A 99 -4.17 -15.43 -16.08
CA GLN A 99 -4.50 -15.16 -14.67
C GLN A 99 -3.45 -15.77 -13.76
N LEU A 100 -2.65 -14.92 -13.13
CA LEU A 100 -1.46 -15.29 -12.37
C LEU A 100 -1.62 -15.03 -10.88
N ALA A 101 -1.02 -15.87 -10.04
CA ALA A 101 -0.95 -15.71 -8.59
C ALA A 101 0.46 -15.99 -8.06
N ASN A 102 0.90 -15.13 -7.13
CA ASN A 102 2.12 -15.27 -6.35
C ASN A 102 1.78 -15.02 -4.87
N PRO A 103 1.10 -15.95 -4.19
CA PRO A 103 0.86 -15.77 -2.75
C PRO A 103 2.14 -16.05 -1.95
N ASP A 104 2.24 -15.47 -0.77
CA ASP A 104 3.39 -15.69 0.11
C ASP A 104 3.41 -17.12 0.65
N ARG A 105 2.24 -17.67 1.01
CA ARG A 105 2.11 -19.07 1.45
C ARG A 105 0.82 -19.69 0.95
N LEU A 106 0.85 -21.01 0.77
CA LEU A 106 -0.35 -21.82 0.63
C LEU A 106 -0.66 -22.50 1.97
N ILE A 107 -1.94 -22.55 2.32
CA ILE A 107 -2.42 -23.31 3.48
C ILE A 107 -2.91 -24.65 2.96
N VAL A 108 -2.37 -25.74 3.48
CA VAL A 108 -2.61 -27.11 3.01
C VAL A 108 -3.09 -27.99 4.16
N ASP A 109 -3.92 -28.98 3.84
CA ASP A 109 -4.41 -29.98 4.79
C ASP A 109 -3.51 -31.22 4.92
N ASN A 110 -2.43 -31.27 4.14
CA ASN A 110 -1.41 -32.31 4.20
C ASN A 110 -0.06 -31.74 3.73
N PRO A 111 0.96 -31.66 4.60
CA PRO A 111 2.26 -31.07 4.26
C PRO A 111 3.05 -31.86 3.22
N HIS A 112 2.75 -33.15 3.04
CA HIS A 112 3.43 -34.06 2.10
C HIS A 112 2.68 -34.26 0.78
N SER A 113 1.53 -33.64 0.63
CA SER A 113 0.70 -33.79 -0.58
C SER A 113 0.92 -32.60 -1.52
N GLU A 114 1.04 -32.88 -2.81
CA GLU A 114 0.92 -31.87 -3.88
C GLU A 114 -0.52 -31.45 -4.14
N ARG A 115 -1.46 -31.88 -3.29
CA ARG A 115 -2.88 -31.53 -3.40
C ARG A 115 -3.09 -30.03 -3.33
N HIS A 116 -4.28 -29.63 -3.77
CA HIS A 116 -4.72 -28.23 -3.76
C HIS A 116 -4.64 -27.64 -2.36
N PRO A 117 -4.26 -26.36 -2.25
CA PRO A 117 -4.39 -25.64 -1.00
C PRO A 117 -5.87 -25.61 -0.57
N VAL A 118 -6.09 -25.51 0.72
CA VAL A 118 -7.41 -25.24 1.32
C VAL A 118 -7.64 -23.73 1.53
N GLY A 119 -6.55 -22.98 1.57
CA GLY A 119 -6.56 -21.53 1.69
C GLY A 119 -5.26 -20.89 1.20
N VAL A 120 -5.21 -19.58 1.20
CA VAL A 120 -4.06 -18.76 0.80
C VAL A 120 -3.73 -17.79 1.94
N LEU A 121 -2.44 -17.59 2.19
CA LEU A 121 -1.95 -16.56 3.10
C LEU A 121 -1.15 -15.52 2.31
N GLU A 122 -1.52 -14.28 2.49
CA GLU A 122 -0.80 -13.10 2.04
C GLU A 122 -0.24 -12.35 3.23
N ILE A 123 1.03 -11.98 3.19
CA ILE A 123 1.74 -11.32 4.28
C ILE A 123 2.08 -9.89 3.88
N LYS A 124 1.84 -8.96 4.78
CA LYS A 124 2.14 -7.55 4.53
C LYS A 124 2.97 -6.95 5.66
N PHE A 125 3.89 -6.11 5.26
CA PHE A 125 4.63 -5.25 6.18
C PHE A 125 4.29 -3.79 5.91
N THR A 126 3.88 -3.05 6.94
CA THR A 126 3.61 -1.62 6.84
C THR A 126 4.00 -0.91 8.13
N PRO A 127 4.94 0.05 8.09
CA PRO A 127 5.33 0.79 9.29
C PRO A 127 4.28 1.82 9.73
N ASN A 128 3.41 2.25 8.81
CA ASN A 128 2.53 3.40 9.00
C ASN A 128 1.07 3.11 8.64
N ASN A 129 0.19 4.01 9.09
CA ASN A 129 -1.20 4.16 8.68
C ASN A 129 -2.16 3.06 9.18
N PRO A 130 -2.31 2.90 10.51
CA PRO A 130 -3.25 1.93 11.09
C PRO A 130 -4.72 2.22 10.70
N GLY A 131 -5.06 3.45 10.31
CA GLY A 131 -6.43 3.85 9.93
C GLY A 131 -6.93 3.26 8.62
N GLN A 132 -6.04 2.76 7.76
CA GLN A 132 -6.43 2.07 6.53
C GLN A 132 -6.76 0.58 6.75
N TRP A 133 -6.38 0.03 7.89
CA TRP A 133 -6.57 -1.36 8.24
C TRP A 133 -7.76 -1.50 9.20
N GLY A 134 -8.65 -2.43 8.91
CA GLY A 134 -9.77 -2.80 9.77
C GLY A 134 -9.31 -3.31 11.15
N ARG A 135 -10.29 -3.70 11.96
CA ARG A 135 -9.98 -4.38 13.23
C ARG A 135 -9.40 -5.76 12.94
N ASP A 136 -8.53 -6.21 13.83
CA ASP A 136 -8.03 -7.57 13.84
C ASP A 136 -9.17 -8.60 13.86
N GLY A 137 -9.01 -9.69 13.12
CA GLY A 137 -10.02 -10.76 13.01
C GLY A 137 -11.22 -10.44 12.12
N THR A 138 -11.26 -9.28 11.46
CA THR A 138 -12.34 -8.95 10.49
C THR A 138 -11.97 -9.38 9.07
N ASP A 139 -12.89 -9.19 8.13
CA ASP A 139 -12.72 -9.43 6.68
C ASP A 139 -12.37 -8.14 5.90
N ASN A 140 -11.90 -7.10 6.60
CA ASN A 140 -11.74 -5.74 6.06
C ASN A 140 -10.27 -5.26 6.03
N PRO A 141 -9.36 -5.94 5.29
CA PRO A 141 -8.06 -5.37 4.95
C PRO A 141 -8.23 -4.23 3.94
N PRO A 142 -7.18 -3.43 3.67
CA PRO A 142 -7.24 -2.41 2.61
C PRO A 142 -7.74 -2.97 1.28
N PRO A 143 -8.58 -2.25 0.52
CA PRO A 143 -9.29 -2.77 -0.66
C PRO A 143 -8.38 -3.41 -1.72
N HIS A 144 -7.17 -2.88 -1.91
CA HIS A 144 -6.21 -3.42 -2.86
C HIS A 144 -5.62 -4.78 -2.43
N TYR A 145 -5.44 -5.03 -1.15
CA TYR A 145 -5.03 -6.35 -0.64
C TYR A 145 -6.20 -7.33 -0.63
N TRP A 146 -7.40 -6.84 -0.32
CA TRP A 146 -8.61 -7.64 -0.48
C TRP A 146 -8.77 -8.13 -1.93
N ALA A 147 -8.63 -7.24 -2.91
CA ALA A 147 -8.68 -7.59 -4.34
C ALA A 147 -7.58 -8.58 -4.74
N GLN A 148 -6.37 -8.41 -4.22
CA GLN A 148 -5.24 -9.29 -4.45
C GLN A 148 -5.53 -10.73 -4.00
N VAL A 149 -6.04 -10.92 -2.79
CA VAL A 149 -6.35 -12.27 -2.28
C VAL A 149 -7.60 -12.86 -2.91
N GLN A 150 -8.60 -12.06 -3.30
CA GLN A 150 -9.70 -12.53 -4.13
C GLN A 150 -9.21 -13.16 -5.43
N TRP A 151 -8.26 -12.50 -6.09
CA TRP A 151 -7.66 -12.99 -7.33
C TRP A 151 -6.91 -14.30 -7.12
N TYR A 152 -6.16 -14.43 -6.03
CA TYR A 152 -5.49 -15.67 -5.68
C TYR A 152 -6.47 -16.82 -5.40
N MET A 153 -7.53 -16.54 -4.64
CA MET A 153 -8.58 -17.54 -4.40
C MET A 153 -9.22 -18.04 -5.70
N ASP A 154 -9.35 -17.18 -6.71
CA ASP A 154 -9.88 -17.58 -8.01
C ASP A 154 -8.91 -18.47 -8.79
N VAL A 155 -7.62 -18.15 -8.78
CA VAL A 155 -6.58 -18.98 -9.42
C VAL A 155 -6.54 -20.39 -8.82
N PHE A 156 -6.55 -20.49 -7.49
CA PHE A 156 -6.45 -21.76 -6.79
C PHE A 156 -7.79 -22.49 -6.63
N GLY A 157 -8.90 -21.83 -6.82
CA GLY A 157 -10.24 -22.40 -6.60
C GLY A 157 -10.60 -22.57 -5.13
N VAL A 158 -9.93 -21.87 -4.20
CA VAL A 158 -10.19 -21.94 -2.75
C VAL A 158 -11.27 -20.98 -2.31
N GLY A 159 -11.88 -21.24 -1.15
CA GLY A 159 -13.00 -20.45 -0.63
C GLY A 159 -12.62 -19.29 0.27
N TRP A 160 -11.37 -19.24 0.74
CA TRP A 160 -10.91 -18.22 1.68
C TRP A 160 -9.42 -17.95 1.57
N ALA A 161 -9.02 -16.80 2.08
CA ALA A 161 -7.63 -16.39 2.21
C ALA A 161 -7.47 -15.54 3.47
N ASP A 162 -6.30 -15.58 4.09
CA ASP A 162 -5.94 -14.70 5.18
C ASP A 162 -4.90 -13.67 4.72
N VAL A 163 -5.04 -12.46 5.26
CA VAL A 163 -4.07 -11.38 5.10
C VAL A 163 -3.48 -11.09 6.48
N ALA A 164 -2.22 -11.47 6.69
CA ALA A 164 -1.49 -11.17 7.91
C ALA A 164 -0.63 -9.93 7.70
N VAL A 165 -0.70 -8.97 8.62
CA VAL A 165 0.10 -7.75 8.57
C VAL A 165 0.92 -7.57 9.84
N LEU A 166 2.22 -7.34 9.66
CA LEU A 166 3.11 -6.84 10.70
C LEU A 166 3.33 -5.34 10.51
N SER A 167 3.27 -4.59 11.60
CA SER A 167 3.45 -3.15 11.60
C SER A 167 4.09 -2.66 12.90
N THR A 168 4.35 -1.35 13.00
CA THR A 168 4.81 -0.72 14.25
C THR A 168 3.76 -0.73 15.36
N TRP A 169 2.49 -0.97 15.03
CA TRP A 169 1.37 -1.11 15.99
C TRP A 169 1.03 -2.57 16.31
N GLY A 170 1.84 -3.54 15.83
CA GLY A 170 1.72 -4.97 16.11
C GLY A 170 1.25 -5.78 14.91
N PHE A 171 0.80 -7.00 15.19
CA PHE A 171 0.25 -7.91 14.20
C PHE A 171 -1.28 -7.81 14.13
N ARG A 172 -1.84 -8.03 12.93
CA ARG A 172 -3.27 -8.28 12.71
C ARG A 172 -3.44 -9.34 11.62
N CYS A 173 -4.57 -10.05 11.68
CA CYS A 173 -4.97 -11.01 10.67
C CYS A 173 -6.39 -10.72 10.19
N PHE A 174 -6.63 -10.85 8.89
CA PHE A 174 -7.92 -10.60 8.24
C PHE A 174 -8.34 -11.84 7.48
N HIS A 175 -9.51 -12.39 7.84
CA HIS A 175 -10.05 -13.58 7.20
C HIS A 175 -11.01 -13.19 6.08
N VAL A 176 -10.60 -13.37 4.83
CA VAL A 176 -11.33 -12.94 3.63
C VAL A 176 -12.00 -14.14 2.96
N LYS A 177 -13.31 -14.07 2.78
CA LYS A 177 -14.07 -15.07 2.03
C LYS A 177 -14.12 -14.71 0.55
N ARG A 178 -14.15 -15.74 -0.29
CA ARG A 178 -14.25 -15.59 -1.74
C ARG A 178 -15.56 -14.93 -2.15
N ASN A 179 -15.46 -13.88 -2.97
CA ASN A 179 -16.59 -13.15 -3.54
C ASN A 179 -16.72 -13.47 -5.04
N TYR A 180 -17.67 -14.31 -5.39
CA TYR A 180 -17.87 -14.78 -6.76
C TYR A 180 -18.38 -13.69 -7.71
N GLU A 181 -19.21 -12.79 -7.21
CA GLU A 181 -19.78 -11.69 -7.98
C GLU A 181 -18.69 -10.69 -8.38
N TRP A 182 -17.91 -10.24 -7.39
CA TRP A 182 -16.77 -9.36 -7.65
C TRP A 182 -15.75 -10.01 -8.59
N LEU A 183 -15.45 -11.29 -8.41
CA LEU A 183 -14.52 -12.02 -9.27
C LEU A 183 -15.03 -12.13 -10.71
N SER A 184 -16.33 -12.24 -10.93
CA SER A 184 -16.89 -12.22 -12.28
C SER A 184 -16.62 -10.90 -12.99
N LEU A 185 -16.84 -9.77 -12.29
CA LEU A 185 -16.53 -8.45 -12.80
C LEU A 185 -15.01 -8.28 -13.02
N ALA A 186 -14.20 -8.67 -12.03
CA ALA A 186 -12.75 -8.54 -12.10
C ALA A 186 -12.13 -9.32 -13.27
N ARG A 187 -12.63 -10.52 -13.57
CA ARG A 187 -12.21 -11.28 -14.76
C ARG A 187 -12.56 -10.57 -16.06
N HIS A 188 -13.79 -10.05 -16.16
CA HIS A 188 -14.22 -9.29 -17.34
C HIS A 188 -13.34 -8.05 -17.55
N GLU A 189 -13.05 -7.30 -16.51
CA GLU A 189 -12.16 -6.14 -16.58
C GLU A 189 -10.72 -6.50 -16.93
N ALA A 190 -10.22 -7.65 -16.45
CA ALA A 190 -8.91 -8.15 -16.82
C ALA A 190 -8.84 -8.58 -18.29
N GLU A 191 -9.88 -9.24 -18.81
CA GLU A 191 -10.00 -9.61 -20.24
C GLU A 191 -10.05 -8.36 -21.13
N ASN A 192 -10.83 -7.35 -20.75
CA ASN A 192 -10.86 -6.06 -21.43
C ASN A 192 -9.48 -5.38 -21.44
N PHE A 193 -8.79 -5.43 -20.31
CA PHE A 193 -7.45 -4.85 -20.19
C PHE A 193 -6.42 -5.56 -21.07
N ILE A 194 -6.48 -6.90 -21.15
CA ILE A 194 -5.62 -7.70 -22.03
C ILE A 194 -5.91 -7.35 -23.51
N ALA A 195 -7.17 -7.26 -23.88
CA ALA A 195 -7.54 -6.84 -25.24
C ALA A 195 -7.01 -5.44 -25.57
N MET A 196 -7.05 -4.50 -24.63
CA MET A 196 -6.46 -3.16 -24.81
C MET A 196 -4.94 -3.24 -25.00
N LEU A 197 -4.24 -4.12 -24.28
CA LEU A 197 -2.80 -4.35 -24.45
C LEU A 197 -2.48 -4.90 -25.85
N GLU A 198 -3.23 -5.88 -26.32
CA GLU A 198 -3.04 -6.52 -27.62
C GLU A 198 -3.32 -5.56 -28.77
N LEU A 199 -4.37 -4.76 -28.67
CA LEU A 199 -4.78 -3.77 -29.67
C LEU A 199 -3.97 -2.47 -29.61
N GLY A 200 -3.16 -2.26 -28.56
CA GLY A 200 -2.42 -1.02 -28.36
C GLY A 200 -3.31 0.16 -27.97
N ILE A 201 -4.48 -0.10 -27.42
CA ILE A 201 -5.43 0.95 -26.97
C ILE A 201 -5.05 1.38 -25.56
N GLU A 202 -4.65 2.63 -25.41
CA GLU A 202 -4.28 3.22 -24.13
C GLU A 202 -5.53 3.44 -23.25
N PRO A 203 -5.51 3.06 -21.95
CA PRO A 203 -6.61 3.35 -21.04
C PRO A 203 -6.80 4.85 -20.83
N ASP A 204 -8.05 5.29 -20.78
CA ASP A 204 -8.40 6.65 -20.42
C ASP A 204 -8.04 6.96 -18.95
N ASP A 205 -7.36 8.09 -18.73
CA ASP A 205 -6.94 8.57 -17.41
C ASP A 205 -7.70 9.84 -16.97
N SER A 206 -8.67 10.30 -17.76
CA SER A 206 -9.44 11.54 -17.49
C SER A 206 -10.18 11.50 -16.15
N HIS A 207 -10.57 10.32 -15.68
CA HIS A 207 -11.28 10.10 -14.43
C HIS A 207 -10.37 9.90 -13.20
N GLU A 208 -9.06 9.87 -13.41
CA GLU A 208 -8.11 9.74 -12.30
C GLU A 208 -8.08 11.02 -11.46
N PRO A 209 -7.86 10.92 -10.13
CA PRO A 209 -7.68 12.10 -9.28
C PRO A 209 -6.52 12.99 -9.76
N ALA A 210 -6.62 14.29 -9.57
CA ALA A 210 -5.66 15.28 -10.08
C ALA A 210 -4.19 14.95 -9.73
N GLY A 211 -3.91 14.50 -8.50
CA GLY A 211 -2.56 14.10 -8.09
C GLY A 211 -2.03 12.89 -8.87
N ARG A 212 -2.91 11.96 -9.25
CA ARG A 212 -2.54 10.80 -10.05
C ARG A 212 -2.34 11.17 -11.53
N ARG A 213 -3.21 12.04 -12.07
CA ARG A 213 -3.01 12.59 -13.42
C ARG A 213 -1.66 13.33 -13.52
N TYR A 214 -1.32 14.15 -12.51
CA TYR A 214 0.00 14.78 -12.46
C TYR A 214 1.16 13.77 -12.47
N ALA A 215 1.03 12.66 -11.74
CA ALA A 215 2.04 11.61 -11.76
C ALA A 215 2.15 10.92 -13.14
N ILE A 216 1.03 10.76 -13.85
CA ILE A 216 0.98 10.23 -15.21
C ILE A 216 1.66 11.22 -16.18
N GLU A 217 1.33 12.50 -16.13
CA GLU A 217 1.93 13.52 -17.01
C GLU A 217 3.47 13.62 -16.84
N ARG A 218 3.97 13.45 -15.61
CA ARG A 218 5.41 13.37 -15.37
C ARG A 218 6.08 12.17 -16.05
N LEU A 219 5.37 11.08 -16.27
CA LEU A 219 5.87 9.91 -16.99
C LEU A 219 5.75 10.08 -18.52
N ARG A 220 4.73 10.83 -18.98
CA ARG A 220 4.59 11.20 -20.40
C ARG A 220 5.69 12.18 -20.84
N HIS A 221 6.11 13.04 -19.93
CA HIS A 221 7.08 14.12 -20.18
C HIS A 221 8.26 14.02 -19.20
N PRO A 222 9.16 13.01 -19.36
CA PRO A 222 10.27 12.79 -18.43
C PRO A 222 11.41 13.81 -18.60
N ASP A 223 11.53 14.39 -19.79
CA ASP A 223 12.63 15.29 -20.13
C ASP A 223 12.29 16.75 -19.82
N ILE A 224 13.30 17.51 -19.42
CA ILE A 224 13.19 18.96 -19.23
C ILE A 224 13.92 19.63 -20.39
N THR A 225 13.23 20.50 -21.11
CA THR A 225 13.79 21.36 -22.16
C THR A 225 13.83 22.81 -21.71
N ASP A 226 14.66 23.64 -22.36
CA ASP A 226 14.70 25.09 -22.12
C ASP A 226 13.60 25.87 -22.85
N GLU A 227 12.60 25.16 -23.40
CA GLU A 227 11.47 25.75 -24.11
C GLU A 227 10.52 26.45 -23.13
N GLN A 228 9.88 27.51 -23.60
CA GLN A 228 8.85 28.23 -22.86
C GLN A 228 7.49 27.95 -23.51
N VAL A 229 6.50 27.62 -22.68
CA VAL A 229 5.14 27.39 -23.11
C VAL A 229 4.26 28.53 -22.59
N THR A 230 3.43 29.10 -23.48
CA THR A 230 2.42 30.09 -23.08
C THR A 230 1.12 29.37 -22.76
N ILE A 231 0.56 29.63 -21.57
CA ILE A 231 -0.78 29.16 -21.18
C ILE A 231 -1.74 30.34 -21.37
N ASP A 232 -2.63 30.23 -22.36
CA ASP A 232 -3.59 31.24 -22.74
C ASP A 232 -5.04 30.93 -22.28
N ASP A 233 -5.24 29.78 -21.62
CA ASP A 233 -6.50 29.42 -20.96
C ASP A 233 -6.68 30.21 -19.65
N PRO A 234 -7.67 31.15 -19.56
CA PRO A 234 -7.87 31.96 -18.38
C PRO A 234 -8.23 31.16 -17.12
N ASP A 235 -8.94 30.03 -17.26
CA ASP A 235 -9.35 29.22 -16.13
C ASP A 235 -8.14 28.46 -15.56
N ALA A 236 -7.27 27.95 -16.41
CA ALA A 236 -6.01 27.34 -16.01
C ALA A 236 -5.10 28.37 -15.32
N VAL A 237 -4.92 29.55 -15.90
CA VAL A 237 -4.11 30.63 -15.31
C VAL A 237 -4.64 31.02 -13.93
N ASN A 238 -5.96 31.23 -13.79
CA ASN A 238 -6.59 31.58 -12.52
C ASN A 238 -6.41 30.49 -11.45
N LEU A 239 -6.58 29.21 -11.84
CA LEU A 239 -6.37 28.07 -10.92
C LEU A 239 -4.92 28.00 -10.44
N ILE A 240 -3.95 28.15 -11.34
CA ILE A 240 -2.51 28.13 -11.02
C ILE A 240 -2.16 29.28 -10.07
N ALA A 241 -2.63 30.51 -10.38
CA ALA A 241 -2.39 31.67 -9.55
C ALA A 241 -2.98 31.54 -8.14
N LYS A 242 -4.20 31.02 -8.03
CA LYS A 242 -4.85 30.75 -6.75
C LYS A 242 -4.09 29.66 -5.94
N ALA A 243 -3.63 28.61 -6.59
CA ALA A 243 -2.85 27.56 -5.93
C ALA A 243 -1.53 28.12 -5.40
N ALA A 244 -0.82 28.94 -6.18
CA ALA A 244 0.41 29.60 -5.76
C ALA A 244 0.19 30.54 -4.57
N GLN A 245 -0.88 31.36 -4.59
CA GLN A 245 -1.24 32.23 -3.48
C GLN A 245 -1.53 31.44 -2.19
N LEU A 246 -2.35 30.40 -2.27
CA LEU A 246 -2.67 29.56 -1.12
C LEU A 246 -1.43 28.87 -0.54
N HIS A 247 -0.53 28.41 -1.40
CA HIS A 247 0.73 27.80 -0.96
C HIS A 247 1.62 28.80 -0.22
N ALA A 248 1.76 30.02 -0.73
CA ALA A 248 2.50 31.10 -0.06
C ALA A 248 1.88 31.42 1.31
N SER A 249 0.56 31.65 1.35
CA SER A 249 -0.15 31.95 2.61
C SER A 249 -0.03 30.84 3.65
N ALA A 250 -0.08 29.57 3.24
CA ALA A 250 0.09 28.43 4.14
C ALA A 250 1.52 28.36 4.70
N LYS A 251 2.52 28.69 3.88
CA LYS A 251 3.92 28.75 4.31
C LYS A 251 4.14 29.85 5.35
N ASP A 252 3.60 31.05 5.10
CA ASP A 252 3.71 32.20 6.01
C ASP A 252 2.99 31.90 7.34
N ALA A 253 1.77 31.37 7.30
CA ALA A 253 1.02 30.97 8.49
C ALA A 253 1.73 29.87 9.29
N SER A 254 2.40 28.94 8.63
CA SER A 254 3.18 27.90 9.31
C SER A 254 4.43 28.46 9.99
N ALA A 255 5.09 29.45 9.39
CA ALA A 255 6.25 30.12 9.98
C ALA A 255 5.83 30.95 11.18
N GLU A 256 4.76 31.72 11.07
CA GLU A 256 4.18 32.52 12.15
C GLU A 256 3.74 31.62 13.31
N ALA A 257 3.01 30.56 13.04
CA ALA A 257 2.58 29.60 14.08
C ALA A 257 3.77 29.01 14.83
N LYS A 258 4.87 28.69 14.14
CA LYS A 258 6.08 28.16 14.75
C LYS A 258 6.74 29.22 15.65
N GLU A 259 6.81 30.47 15.24
CA GLU A 259 7.37 31.57 16.04
C GLU A 259 6.59 31.77 17.34
N TYR A 260 5.25 31.78 17.28
CA TYR A 260 4.40 31.84 18.46
C TYR A 260 4.54 30.63 19.36
N GLU A 261 4.66 29.42 18.77
CA GLU A 261 4.86 28.19 19.53
C GLU A 261 6.20 28.21 20.28
N ASP A 262 7.27 28.63 19.64
CA ASP A 262 8.60 28.72 20.26
C ASP A 262 8.63 29.79 21.36
N ALA A 263 8.03 30.95 21.14
CA ALA A 263 7.88 31.99 22.17
C ALA A 263 7.03 31.52 23.38
N ALA A 264 5.92 30.85 23.12
CA ALA A 264 5.08 30.30 24.18
C ALA A 264 5.83 29.24 25.00
N LYS A 265 6.59 28.36 24.36
CA LYS A 265 7.40 27.35 25.03
C LYS A 265 8.52 27.96 25.88
N ASP A 266 9.16 29.04 25.44
CA ASP A 266 10.17 29.76 26.23
C ASP A 266 9.54 30.33 27.53
N ILE A 267 8.40 30.99 27.41
CA ILE A 267 7.65 31.51 28.54
C ILE A 267 7.25 30.37 29.51
N LEU A 268 6.62 29.33 28.97
CA LEU A 268 6.18 28.18 29.76
C LEU A 268 7.33 27.47 30.46
N ALA A 269 8.49 27.31 29.82
CA ALA A 269 9.66 26.70 30.42
C ALA A 269 10.14 27.48 31.64
N LYS A 270 10.10 28.83 31.61
CA LYS A 270 10.46 29.70 32.74
C LYS A 270 9.47 29.57 33.90
N TYR A 271 8.17 29.57 33.63
CA TYR A 271 7.15 29.47 34.66
C TYR A 271 7.00 28.06 35.24
N MET A 272 7.08 27.03 34.40
CA MET A 272 6.87 25.64 34.82
C MET A 272 8.03 25.09 35.66
N GLY A 273 9.27 25.54 35.45
CA GLY A 273 10.43 24.93 36.07
C GLY A 273 10.38 23.40 35.91
N ASN A 274 10.25 22.66 37.02
CA ASN A 274 10.11 21.21 37.04
C ASN A 274 8.65 20.72 37.07
N ALA A 275 7.66 21.62 37.05
CA ALA A 275 6.26 21.24 37.08
C ALA A 275 5.85 20.46 35.80
N ARG A 276 4.92 19.51 35.95
CA ARG A 276 4.41 18.70 34.87
C ARG A 276 3.35 19.41 34.05
N THR A 277 2.54 20.27 34.64
CA THR A 277 1.37 20.90 33.99
C THR A 277 1.34 22.38 34.31
N ALA A 278 1.08 23.20 33.33
CA ALA A 278 0.75 24.63 33.47
C ALA A 278 -0.76 24.78 33.28
N ILE A 279 -1.37 25.53 34.22
CA ILE A 279 -2.82 25.82 34.20
C ILE A 279 -3.06 27.32 34.38
N THR A 280 -4.21 27.77 33.90
CA THR A 280 -4.75 29.11 34.21
C THR A 280 -5.38 29.15 35.58
N PRO A 281 -5.70 30.33 36.14
CA PRO A 281 -6.35 30.45 37.44
C PRO A 281 -7.73 29.76 37.53
N ASP A 282 -8.41 29.59 36.43
CA ASP A 282 -9.69 28.86 36.32
C ASP A 282 -9.51 27.34 36.13
N GLY A 283 -8.27 26.84 36.13
CA GLY A 283 -7.97 25.41 36.03
C GLY A 283 -7.80 24.87 34.61
N THR A 284 -7.88 25.69 33.57
CA THR A 284 -7.67 25.25 32.19
C THR A 284 -6.20 24.87 31.97
N THR A 285 -5.94 23.71 31.43
CA THR A 285 -4.58 23.24 31.12
C THR A 285 -4.04 23.94 29.88
N LEU A 286 -2.96 24.70 30.03
CA LEU A 286 -2.26 25.40 28.94
C LEU A 286 -1.21 24.49 28.28
N ALA A 287 -0.47 23.73 29.08
CA ALA A 287 0.60 22.92 28.55
C ALA A 287 0.95 21.74 29.49
N THR A 288 1.56 20.71 28.91
CA THR A 288 2.04 19.55 29.64
C THR A 288 3.51 19.29 29.30
N ARG A 289 4.34 19.10 30.33
CA ARG A 289 5.75 18.70 30.18
C ARG A 289 5.86 17.19 30.17
N ARG A 290 6.51 16.65 29.14
CA ARG A 290 6.71 15.21 28.91
C ARG A 290 8.19 14.95 28.65
N ALA A 291 8.61 13.70 28.83
CA ALA A 291 9.91 13.23 28.38
C ALA A 291 9.71 12.01 27.49
N ARG A 292 10.49 11.90 26.43
CA ARG A 292 10.56 10.66 25.65
C ARG A 292 11.31 9.62 26.49
N LYS A 293 11.00 8.33 26.31
CA LYS A 293 11.85 7.26 26.85
C LYS A 293 13.23 7.39 26.20
N GLY A 294 14.25 7.60 27.02
CA GLY A 294 15.64 7.57 26.59
C GLY A 294 16.09 6.14 26.28
N ARG A 295 17.24 6.01 25.64
CA ARG A 295 17.92 4.71 25.48
C ARG A 295 18.42 4.25 26.85
N ASP A 296 18.45 2.94 27.08
CA ASP A 296 19.03 2.29 28.26
C ASP A 296 18.40 2.70 29.63
N GLY A 297 17.09 2.99 29.63
CA GLY A 297 16.36 3.32 30.87
C GLY A 297 16.62 4.70 31.45
N GLN A 298 17.44 5.53 30.81
CA GLN A 298 17.62 6.92 31.18
C GLN A 298 16.43 7.77 30.74
N PRO A 299 16.02 8.78 31.54
CA PRO A 299 14.99 9.71 31.07
C PRO A 299 15.49 10.51 29.89
N GLY A 300 14.70 10.58 28.83
CA GLY A 300 14.99 11.40 27.66
C GLY A 300 14.81 12.90 27.95
N THR A 301 15.25 13.74 27.02
CA THR A 301 15.12 15.21 27.14
C THR A 301 13.65 15.61 27.29
N PRO A 302 13.31 16.39 28.35
CA PRO A 302 11.95 16.89 28.50
C PRO A 302 11.57 17.87 27.41
N PHE A 303 10.29 17.86 27.04
CA PHE A 303 9.71 18.82 26.09
C PHE A 303 8.31 19.26 26.55
N ILE A 304 7.88 20.43 26.09
CA ILE A 304 6.57 21.00 26.39
C ILE A 304 5.66 20.80 25.20
N THR A 305 4.45 20.31 25.48
CA THR A 305 3.35 20.23 24.50
C THR A 305 2.32 21.27 24.89
N LEU A 306 1.94 22.15 23.97
CA LEU A 306 0.80 23.07 24.12
C LEU A 306 -0.50 22.28 23.99
N ASN A 307 -1.53 22.67 24.73
CA ASN A 307 -2.85 22.02 24.69
C ASN A 307 -3.86 22.88 23.93
#